data_b2a2ef2b5c0c628c8cd8e32842d7d6c2
#
_entry.id   b2a2ef2b5c0c628c8cd8e32842d7d6c2
#
_cell.length_a   1.000
_cell.length_b   1.000
_cell.length_c   1.000
_cell.angle_alpha   90.00
_cell.angle_beta   90.00
_cell.angle_gamma   90.00
#
_symmetry.space_group_name_H-M   'P 1'
#
loop_
_entity.id
_entity.type
_entity.pdbx_description
1 polymer ?
#
loop_
_entity_poly.entity_id
_entity_poly.type
_entity_poly.pdbx_seq_one_letter_code
_entity_poly.pdbx_strand_id
1 'polypeptide(L)'
;MDIKTIKNKWTEILEYMKTEFIIPDAVYKTWLSPMFPYALKGNNLIINFTDKQLGMMGIDFIKKKYLRYLETSIETILNES
;
A
#
# COMPACT_ATOMS: atom_id res chain seq x y z
N MET A 1 2.70 -16.73 -1.79
CA MET A 1 2.74 -15.27 -2.08
C MET A 1 4.18 -14.87 -2.34
N ASP A 2 4.46 -14.22 -3.44
CA ASP A 2 5.80 -13.71 -3.72
C ASP A 2 5.75 -12.24 -4.11
N ILE A 3 6.91 -11.60 -4.11
CA ILE A 3 6.99 -10.16 -4.36
C ILE A 3 6.60 -9.80 -5.79
N LYS A 4 6.85 -10.69 -6.72
CA LYS A 4 6.52 -10.43 -8.13
C LYS A 4 5.01 -10.34 -8.33
N THR A 5 4.25 -11.22 -7.71
CA THR A 5 2.79 -11.20 -7.76
C THR A 5 2.25 -9.92 -7.13
N ILE A 6 2.82 -9.53 -6.00
CA ILE A 6 2.41 -8.30 -5.31
C ILE A 6 2.68 -7.09 -6.19
N LYS A 7 3.86 -7.01 -6.80
CA LYS A 7 4.21 -5.91 -7.71
C LYS A 7 3.28 -5.82 -8.90
N ASN A 8 2.95 -6.96 -9.49
CA ASN A 8 2.08 -7.00 -10.67
C ASN A 8 0.66 -6.53 -10.35
N LYS A 9 0.19 -6.74 -9.13
CA LYS A 9 -1.16 -6.37 -8.72
C LYS A 9 -1.22 -5.11 -7.88
N TRP A 10 -0.10 -4.39 -7.76
CA TRP A 10 -0.04 -3.25 -6.84
C TRP A 10 -1.03 -2.15 -7.15
N THR A 11 -1.17 -1.78 -8.42
CA THR A 11 -2.13 -0.76 -8.82
C THR A 11 -3.55 -1.18 -8.46
N GLU A 12 -3.89 -2.44 -8.73
CA GLU A 12 -5.20 -2.99 -8.39
C GLU A 12 -5.45 -2.98 -6.89
N ILE A 13 -4.42 -3.33 -6.12
CA ILE A 13 -4.49 -3.30 -4.65
C ILE A 13 -4.79 -1.89 -4.15
N LEU A 14 -4.05 -0.90 -4.64
CA LEU A 14 -4.25 0.48 -4.19
C LEU A 14 -5.61 1.04 -4.62
N GLU A 15 -6.08 0.70 -5.81
CA GLU A 15 -7.39 1.12 -6.27
C GLU A 15 -8.51 0.49 -5.47
N TYR A 16 -8.38 -0.78 -5.15
CA TYR A 16 -9.32 -1.46 -4.27
C TYR A 16 -9.38 -0.78 -2.90
N MET A 17 -8.20 -0.50 -2.33
CA MET A 17 -8.09 0.17 -1.04
C MET A 17 -8.81 1.53 -1.06
N LYS A 18 -8.56 2.31 -2.10
CA LYS A 18 -9.18 3.63 -2.24
C LYS A 18 -10.70 3.53 -2.28
N THR A 19 -11.22 2.61 -3.07
CA THR A 19 -12.66 2.47 -3.28
C THR A 19 -13.35 1.86 -2.06
N GLU A 20 -12.81 0.77 -1.53
CA GLU A 20 -13.42 0.04 -0.43
C GLU A 20 -13.46 0.86 0.85
N PHE A 21 -12.41 1.59 1.15
CA PHE A 21 -12.31 2.35 2.38
C PHE A 21 -12.59 3.84 2.18
N ILE A 22 -13.07 4.22 1.01
CA ILE A 22 -13.51 5.58 0.67
C ILE A 22 -12.42 6.61 1.02
N ILE A 23 -11.22 6.39 0.48
CA ILE A 23 -10.08 7.28 0.73
C ILE A 23 -10.17 8.49 -0.21
N PRO A 24 -10.12 9.71 0.33
CA PRO A 24 -10.20 10.91 -0.52
C PRO A 24 -9.05 10.97 -1.54
N ASP A 25 -9.32 11.54 -2.72
CA ASP A 25 -8.32 11.66 -3.78
C ASP A 25 -7.05 12.35 -3.32
N ALA A 26 -7.17 13.42 -2.53
CA ALA A 26 -6.00 14.15 -2.04
C ALA A 26 -5.11 13.27 -1.18
N VAL A 27 -5.71 12.47 -0.31
CA VAL A 27 -4.96 11.54 0.55
C VAL A 27 -4.30 10.47 -0.31
N TYR A 28 -5.03 9.91 -1.26
CA TYR A 28 -4.51 8.88 -2.14
C TYR A 28 -3.28 9.37 -2.91
N LYS A 29 -3.39 10.55 -3.54
CA LYS A 29 -2.30 11.11 -4.35
C LYS A 29 -1.09 11.49 -3.52
N THR A 30 -1.31 12.03 -2.34
CA THR A 30 -0.22 12.52 -1.49
C THR A 30 0.49 11.40 -0.73
N TRP A 31 -0.29 10.45 -0.19
CA TRP A 31 0.25 9.50 0.76
C TRP A 31 0.34 8.08 0.24
N LEU A 32 -0.60 7.63 -0.58
CA LEU A 32 -0.68 6.23 -0.98
C LEU A 32 -0.06 5.96 -2.35
N SER A 33 -0.29 6.82 -3.33
CA SER A 33 0.26 6.58 -4.65
C SER A 33 1.80 6.56 -4.69
N PRO A 34 2.52 7.28 -3.80
CA PRO A 34 3.99 7.16 -3.77
C PRO A 34 4.52 5.83 -3.21
N MET A 35 3.66 5.00 -2.62
CA MET A 35 4.10 3.71 -2.07
C MET A 35 4.34 2.69 -3.18
N PHE A 36 5.33 1.84 -3.00
CA PHE A 36 5.50 0.67 -3.85
C PHE A 36 6.12 -0.49 -3.08
N PRO A 37 5.79 -1.74 -3.44
CA PRO A 37 6.35 -2.90 -2.75
C PRO A 37 7.79 -3.14 -3.22
N TYR A 38 8.71 -3.13 -2.28
CA TYR A 38 10.13 -3.27 -2.59
C TYR A 38 10.61 -4.71 -2.48
N ALA A 39 10.32 -5.36 -1.36
CA ALA A 39 10.80 -6.70 -1.10
C ALA A 39 9.89 -7.42 -0.11
N LEU A 40 9.96 -8.73 -0.14
CA LEU A 40 9.24 -9.59 0.81
C LEU A 40 10.27 -10.42 1.56
N LYS A 41 10.31 -10.27 2.89
CA LYS A 41 11.21 -11.04 3.75
C LYS A 41 10.38 -11.85 4.72
N GLY A 42 10.26 -13.16 4.45
CA GLY A 42 9.34 -14.00 5.20
C GLY A 42 7.91 -13.50 5.01
N ASN A 43 7.26 -13.14 6.11
CA ASN A 43 5.90 -12.59 6.08
C ASN A 43 5.88 -11.06 6.11
N ASN A 44 7.05 -10.43 6.02
CA ASN A 44 7.15 -8.97 6.13
C ASN A 44 7.31 -8.33 4.74
N LEU A 45 6.33 -7.55 4.34
CA LEU A 45 6.41 -6.79 3.10
C LEU A 45 7.06 -5.44 3.38
N ILE A 46 8.14 -5.16 2.64
CA ILE A 46 8.84 -3.89 2.76
C ILE A 46 8.29 -2.94 1.71
N ILE A 47 7.77 -1.81 2.16
CA ILE A 47 7.19 -0.77 1.31
C ILE A 47 8.14 0.42 1.27
N ASN A 48 8.46 0.90 0.08
CA ASN A 48 9.22 2.13 -0.11
C ASN A 48 8.33 3.22 -0.66
N PHE A 49 8.78 4.46 -0.50
CA PHE A 49 8.08 5.63 -0.98
C PHE A 49 8.93 6.35 -2.03
N THR A 50 8.31 6.74 -3.13
CA THR A 50 8.99 7.50 -4.17
C THR A 50 9.14 8.98 -3.81
N ASP A 51 8.30 9.47 -2.90
CA ASP A 51 8.31 10.87 -2.48
C ASP A 51 9.26 11.06 -1.30
N LYS A 52 10.38 11.70 -1.56
CA LYS A 52 11.41 11.95 -0.53
C LYS A 52 10.97 12.99 0.51
N GLN A 53 9.91 13.74 0.24
CA GLN A 53 9.42 14.77 1.16
C GLN A 53 8.53 14.21 2.25
N LEU A 54 8.13 12.95 2.15
CA LEU A 54 7.24 12.34 3.11
C LEU A 54 7.81 12.28 4.53
N GLY A 55 9.09 11.97 4.68
CA GLY A 55 9.75 11.93 5.98
C GLY A 55 9.18 10.87 6.92
N MET A 56 9.84 10.70 8.07
CA MET A 56 9.44 9.68 9.04
C MET A 56 8.08 9.95 9.69
N MET A 57 7.74 11.21 9.92
CA MET A 57 6.46 11.55 10.53
C MET A 57 5.29 11.22 9.61
N GLY A 58 5.47 11.44 8.31
CA GLY A 58 4.46 11.09 7.33
C GLY A 58 4.27 9.60 7.23
N ILE A 59 5.37 8.84 7.26
CA ILE A 59 5.31 7.37 7.21
C ILE A 59 4.58 6.83 8.45
N ASP A 60 4.87 7.38 9.63
CA ASP A 60 4.17 6.98 10.86
C ASP A 60 2.68 7.25 10.79
N PHE A 61 2.30 8.40 10.24
CA PHE A 61 0.89 8.75 10.07
C PHE A 61 0.19 7.72 9.18
N ILE A 62 0.80 7.38 8.05
CA ILE A 62 0.24 6.39 7.13
C ILE A 62 0.11 5.03 7.82
N LYS A 63 1.15 4.60 8.53
CA LYS A 63 1.14 3.33 9.24
C LYS A 63 -0.02 3.26 10.22
N LYS A 64 -0.18 4.27 11.05
CA LYS A 64 -1.20 4.25 12.10
C LYS A 64 -2.61 4.27 11.53
N LYS A 65 -2.82 4.98 10.43
CA LYS A 65 -4.16 5.18 9.91
C LYS A 65 -4.56 4.19 8.83
N TYR A 66 -3.63 3.81 7.95
CA TYR A 66 -3.97 3.08 6.74
C TYR A 66 -3.38 1.67 6.65
N LEU A 67 -2.51 1.28 7.58
CA LEU A 67 -1.85 -0.02 7.49
C LEU A 67 -2.83 -1.18 7.42
N ARG A 68 -3.85 -1.17 8.26
CA ARG A 68 -4.83 -2.24 8.28
C ARG A 68 -5.62 -2.31 6.98
N TYR A 69 -5.96 -1.15 6.42
CA TYR A 69 -6.66 -1.10 5.14
C TYR A 69 -5.81 -1.68 4.02
N LEU A 70 -4.51 -1.37 4.05
CA LEU A 70 -3.58 -1.91 3.06
C LEU A 70 -3.45 -3.43 3.18
N GLU A 71 -3.29 -3.93 4.40
CA GLU A 71 -3.18 -5.37 4.64
C GLU A 71 -4.42 -6.10 4.14
N THR A 72 -5.60 -5.58 4.46
CA THR A 72 -6.87 -6.16 4.01
C THR A 72 -6.97 -6.14 2.49
N SER A 73 -6.56 -5.06 1.86
CA SER A 73 -6.61 -4.93 0.40
C SER A 73 -5.67 -5.92 -0.28
N ILE A 74 -4.47 -6.10 0.26
CA ILE A 74 -3.52 -7.08 -0.27
C ILE A 74 -4.11 -8.49 -0.19
N GLU A 75 -4.63 -8.86 0.97
CA GLU A 75 -5.23 -10.17 1.15
C GLU A 75 -6.39 -10.41 0.20
N THR A 76 -7.28 -9.44 0.07
CA THR A 76 -8.46 -9.57 -0.76
C THR A 76 -8.09 -9.77 -2.23
N ILE A 77 -7.21 -8.90 -2.75
CA ILE A 77 -6.85 -8.95 -4.17
C ILE A 77 -6.05 -10.22 -4.49
N LEU A 78 -5.14 -10.63 -3.62
CA LEU A 78 -4.35 -11.82 -3.87
C LEU A 78 -5.16 -13.11 -3.74
N ASN A 79 -6.17 -13.14 -2.88
CA ASN A 79 -7.00 -14.31 -2.69
C ASN A 79 -8.06 -14.47 -3.79
N GLU A 80 -8.35 -13.43 -4.54
CA GLU A 80 -9.30 -13.48 -5.65
C GLU A 80 -8.69 -14.08 -6.92
N SER A 81 -7.42 -14.29 -6.95
CA SER A 81 -6.73 -14.78 -8.16
C SER A 81 -6.67 -16.32 -8.26
#